data_e00cb571b183f1a65d70e58c8508c821
#
_entry.id   e00cb571b183f1a65d70e58c8508c821
#
_cell.length_a   1.000
_cell.length_b   1.000
_cell.length_c   1.000
_cell.angle_alpha   90.00
_cell.angle_beta   90.00
_cell.angle_gamma   90.00
#
_symmetry.space_group_name_H-M   'P 1'
#
loop_
_entity.id
_entity.type
_entity.pdbx_description
1 polymer ?
#
loop_
_entity_poly.entity_id
_entity_poly.type
_entity_poly.pdbx_seq_one_letter_code
_entity_poly.pdbx_strand_id
1 'polypeptide(L)'
;MRLSYFILILFLAAAACSTPGKNLGANGWTDDFGQAGFDAAIGAESDPTSIAFFQKSVGDRVYFNVDEFTLNKDSKAALDIQAQWLTENPTYLAVIEGHADEQGTREYNLALGFRRARSVQEYLVAKGVSLLRLKTLSFGKERPAEICSSERCYSKNRRVVSILNAGTM
;
A
#
# COMPACT_ATOMS: atom_id res chain seq x y z
N MET A 1 -15.80 28.47 -83.04
CA MET A 1 -14.76 27.46 -82.82
C MET A 1 -13.98 27.82 -81.57
N ARG A 2 -14.20 27.10 -80.47
CA ARG A 2 -13.27 26.85 -79.36
C ARG A 2 -14.07 26.14 -78.25
N LEU A 3 -13.82 24.85 -78.15
CA LEU A 3 -14.41 23.92 -77.22
C LEU A 3 -13.68 24.12 -75.88
N SER A 4 -14.41 24.54 -74.82
CA SER A 4 -13.87 24.62 -73.45
C SER A 4 -14.37 23.43 -72.64
N TYR A 5 -13.46 22.56 -72.33
CA TYR A 5 -13.68 21.43 -71.45
C TYR A 5 -13.73 21.91 -70.00
N PHE A 6 -14.84 21.79 -69.33
CA PHE A 6 -14.94 21.91 -67.87
C PHE A 6 -14.61 20.58 -67.22
N ILE A 7 -13.46 20.49 -66.63
CA ILE A 7 -13.09 19.34 -65.78
C ILE A 7 -13.67 19.56 -64.39
N LEU A 8 -14.70 18.77 -64.09
CA LEU A 8 -15.31 18.72 -62.75
C LEU A 8 -14.43 17.85 -61.86
N ILE A 9 -13.66 18.47 -60.97
CA ILE A 9 -12.87 17.75 -59.95
C ILE A 9 -13.78 17.48 -58.77
N LEU A 10 -14.12 16.20 -58.59
CA LEU A 10 -14.89 15.70 -57.44
C LEU A 10 -13.93 15.49 -56.28
N PHE A 11 -13.96 16.38 -55.27
CA PHE A 11 -13.22 16.18 -54.01
C PHE A 11 -13.96 15.17 -53.16
N LEU A 12 -13.42 13.95 -53.06
CA LEU A 12 -13.82 12.97 -52.10
C LEU A 12 -13.18 13.31 -50.75
N ALA A 13 -13.93 13.91 -49.81
CA ALA A 13 -13.52 14.11 -48.43
C ALA A 13 -13.62 12.77 -47.67
N ALA A 14 -12.50 12.09 -47.52
CA ALA A 14 -12.38 10.96 -46.64
C ALA A 14 -12.29 11.47 -45.18
N ALA A 15 -13.40 11.42 -44.44
CA ALA A 15 -13.44 11.63 -42.99
C ALA A 15 -12.81 10.41 -42.32
N ALA A 16 -11.53 10.51 -41.96
CA ALA A 16 -10.85 9.55 -41.09
C ALA A 16 -11.34 9.78 -39.65
N CYS A 17 -12.32 9.02 -39.20
CA CYS A 17 -12.59 8.87 -37.77
C CYS A 17 -11.46 8.07 -37.13
N SER A 18 -10.48 8.76 -36.57
CA SER A 18 -9.50 8.17 -35.65
C SER A 18 -10.18 7.93 -34.31
N THR A 19 -10.72 6.74 -34.09
CA THR A 19 -11.04 6.26 -32.74
C THR A 19 -9.73 6.04 -32.00
N PRO A 20 -9.54 6.61 -30.78
CA PRO A 20 -8.39 6.25 -29.97
C PRO A 20 -8.50 4.76 -29.66
N GLY A 21 -7.53 3.97 -30.16
CA GLY A 21 -7.44 2.55 -29.91
C GLY A 21 -7.32 2.26 -28.42
N LYS A 22 -8.34 1.65 -27.83
CA LYS A 22 -8.20 0.98 -26.54
C LYS A 22 -7.26 -0.19 -26.77
N ASN A 23 -6.07 -0.13 -26.17
CA ASN A 23 -5.17 -1.26 -26.09
C ASN A 23 -5.85 -2.35 -25.24
N LEU A 24 -6.50 -3.31 -25.90
CA LEU A 24 -6.90 -4.55 -25.27
C LEU A 24 -5.63 -5.36 -25.02
N GLY A 25 -5.16 -5.36 -23.79
CA GLY A 25 -4.12 -6.30 -23.36
C GLY A 25 -4.58 -7.74 -23.62
N ALA A 26 -3.67 -8.61 -24.01
CA ALA A 26 -3.91 -9.97 -24.49
C ALA A 26 -4.65 -10.90 -23.51
N ASN A 27 -5.08 -10.46 -22.35
CA ASN A 27 -5.73 -11.27 -21.31
C ASN A 27 -7.13 -10.78 -20.89
N GLY A 28 -7.74 -9.82 -21.61
CA GLY A 28 -9.15 -9.46 -21.39
C GLY A 28 -9.51 -8.83 -20.04
N TRP A 29 -8.53 -8.53 -19.19
CA TRP A 29 -8.71 -7.83 -17.93
C TRP A 29 -8.34 -6.36 -18.17
N THR A 30 -9.34 -5.49 -18.14
CA THR A 30 -9.12 -4.05 -18.19
C THR A 30 -8.64 -3.64 -16.80
N ASP A 31 -7.40 -3.13 -16.70
CA ASP A 31 -6.78 -2.61 -15.48
C ASP A 31 -7.56 -1.42 -14.85
N ASP A 32 -8.61 -0.96 -15.53
CA ASP A 32 -9.41 0.20 -15.15
C ASP A 32 -10.37 -0.07 -13.95
N PHE A 33 -10.71 -1.34 -13.67
CA PHE A 33 -11.60 -1.68 -12.54
C PHE A 33 -10.87 -1.79 -11.20
N GLY A 34 -9.55 -2.02 -11.21
CA GLY A 34 -8.75 -2.19 -9.99
C GLY A 34 -8.41 -0.86 -9.33
N GLN A 35 -7.99 0.11 -10.13
CA GLN A 35 -7.42 1.36 -9.61
C GLN A 35 -8.50 2.28 -9.02
N ALA A 36 -9.57 2.56 -9.77
CA ALA A 36 -10.64 3.44 -9.30
C ALA A 36 -11.38 2.88 -8.06
N GLY A 37 -11.56 1.56 -7.98
CA GLY A 37 -12.15 0.90 -6.81
C GLY A 37 -11.23 0.91 -5.59
N PHE A 38 -9.91 0.76 -5.80
CA PHE A 38 -8.92 0.81 -4.74
C PHE A 38 -8.76 2.23 -4.19
N ASP A 39 -8.63 3.24 -5.07
CA ASP A 39 -8.50 4.65 -4.67
C ASP A 39 -9.74 5.15 -3.93
N ALA A 40 -10.96 4.71 -4.33
CA ALA A 40 -12.18 5.02 -3.60
C ALA A 40 -12.23 4.38 -2.20
N ALA A 41 -11.63 3.20 -2.02
CA ALA A 41 -11.60 2.51 -0.72
C ALA A 41 -10.61 3.12 0.26
N ILE A 42 -9.50 3.71 -0.23
CA ILE A 42 -8.48 4.34 0.63
C ILE A 42 -8.78 5.80 0.98
N GLY A 43 -9.65 6.47 0.23
CA GLY A 43 -10.05 7.87 0.44
C GLY A 43 -8.99 8.90 0.03
N ALA A 44 -9.29 10.18 0.20
CA ALA A 44 -8.39 11.27 -0.16
C ALA A 44 -7.30 11.48 0.91
N GLU A 45 -6.08 11.83 0.49
CA GLU A 45 -4.97 12.16 1.41
C GLU A 45 -5.26 13.40 2.28
N SER A 46 -6.14 14.29 1.84
CA SER A 46 -6.58 15.49 2.58
C SER A 46 -7.67 15.20 3.62
N ASP A 47 -8.30 14.03 3.59
CA ASP A 47 -9.29 13.62 4.58
C ASP A 47 -8.59 12.98 5.78
N PRO A 48 -8.60 13.61 6.97
CA PRO A 48 -7.90 13.10 8.15
C PRO A 48 -8.46 11.77 8.66
N THR A 49 -9.64 11.33 8.20
CA THR A 49 -10.24 10.06 8.57
C THR A 49 -9.96 8.94 7.58
N SER A 50 -9.27 9.23 6.47
CA SER A 50 -9.01 8.28 5.39
C SER A 50 -7.80 7.38 5.65
N ILE A 51 -7.78 6.20 5.00
CA ILE A 51 -6.61 5.31 4.98
C ILE A 51 -5.41 6.00 4.31
N ALA A 52 -5.64 6.80 3.25
CA ALA A 52 -4.59 7.54 2.56
C ALA A 52 -3.90 8.54 3.49
N PHE A 53 -4.66 9.27 4.30
CA PHE A 53 -4.11 10.17 5.33
C PHE A 53 -3.28 9.40 6.37
N PHE A 54 -3.79 8.26 6.85
CA PHE A 54 -3.04 7.41 7.78
C PHE A 54 -1.69 7.00 7.20
N GLN A 55 -1.65 6.52 5.96
CA GLN A 55 -0.43 6.08 5.32
C GLN A 55 0.60 7.19 5.08
N LYS A 56 0.14 8.39 4.72
CA LYS A 56 1.00 9.52 4.32
C LYS A 56 1.39 10.44 5.46
N SER A 57 0.44 10.78 6.33
CA SER A 57 0.61 11.80 7.37
C SER A 57 0.87 11.20 8.75
N VAL A 58 0.19 10.11 9.12
CA VAL A 58 0.41 9.39 10.38
C VAL A 58 1.63 8.47 10.27
N GLY A 59 1.77 7.80 9.12
CA GLY A 59 2.80 6.80 8.87
C GLY A 59 2.37 5.40 9.31
N ASP A 60 2.42 4.46 8.36
CA ASP A 60 1.90 3.10 8.52
C ASP A 60 2.96 2.09 9.02
N ARG A 61 4.21 2.51 9.27
CA ARG A 61 5.31 1.57 9.53
C ARG A 61 6.26 2.02 10.63
N VAL A 62 6.87 1.02 11.28
CA VAL A 62 7.94 1.19 12.26
C VAL A 62 9.08 0.23 11.98
N TYR A 63 10.30 0.59 12.37
CA TYR A 63 11.52 -0.13 12.04
C TYR A 63 12.21 -0.71 13.27
N PHE A 64 13.01 -1.76 13.05
CA PHE A 64 13.70 -2.51 14.09
C PHE A 64 15.20 -2.63 13.78
N ASN A 65 15.98 -2.80 14.85
CA ASN A 65 17.39 -3.15 14.73
C ASN A 65 17.56 -4.62 14.27
N VAL A 66 18.80 -4.97 13.96
CA VAL A 66 19.19 -6.34 13.59
C VAL A 66 18.81 -7.30 14.72
N ASP A 67 18.09 -8.37 14.36
CA ASP A 67 17.68 -9.43 15.27
C ASP A 67 16.84 -9.01 16.49
N GLU A 68 16.32 -7.77 16.49
CA GLU A 68 15.49 -7.24 17.56
C GLU A 68 14.00 -7.21 17.20
N PHE A 69 13.16 -7.37 18.22
CA PHE A 69 11.72 -7.16 18.19
C PHE A 69 11.27 -6.15 19.26
N THR A 70 12.22 -5.54 19.99
CA THR A 70 11.97 -4.51 20.99
C THR A 70 11.75 -3.17 20.29
N LEU A 71 10.71 -2.43 20.71
CA LEU A 71 10.42 -1.11 20.18
C LEU A 71 11.42 -0.08 20.72
N ASN A 72 12.13 0.56 19.83
CA ASN A 72 13.00 1.70 20.14
C ASN A 72 12.19 2.99 20.35
N LYS A 73 12.87 4.09 20.70
CA LYS A 73 12.22 5.37 21.00
C LYS A 73 11.45 5.92 19.80
N ASP A 74 12.02 5.83 18.60
CA ASP A 74 11.39 6.37 17.38
C ASP A 74 10.18 5.55 16.97
N SER A 75 10.27 4.22 17.06
CA SER A 75 9.14 3.32 16.83
C SER A 75 8.00 3.59 17.83
N LYS A 76 8.29 3.83 19.10
CA LYS A 76 7.26 4.18 20.09
C LYS A 76 6.61 5.51 19.78
N ALA A 77 7.38 6.53 19.38
CA ALA A 77 6.82 7.84 19.01
C ALA A 77 5.88 7.74 17.80
N ALA A 78 6.26 6.96 16.77
CA ALA A 78 5.39 6.70 15.62
C ALA A 78 4.12 5.94 16.02
N LEU A 79 4.25 4.94 16.89
CA LEU A 79 3.09 4.17 17.37
C LEU A 79 2.16 4.98 18.28
N ASP A 80 2.66 5.99 19.01
CA ASP A 80 1.82 6.90 19.78
C ASP A 80 0.85 7.66 18.85
N ILE A 81 1.35 8.14 17.71
CA ILE A 81 0.54 8.84 16.70
C ILE A 81 -0.46 7.87 16.05
N GLN A 82 -0.02 6.65 15.70
CA GLN A 82 -0.91 5.61 15.16
C GLN A 82 -2.01 5.24 16.14
N ALA A 83 -1.68 5.05 17.43
CA ALA A 83 -2.65 4.70 18.47
C ALA A 83 -3.70 5.80 18.68
N GLN A 84 -3.28 7.07 18.68
CA GLN A 84 -4.20 8.20 18.75
C GLN A 84 -5.15 8.18 17.57
N TRP A 85 -4.64 8.10 16.35
CA TRP A 85 -5.46 8.07 15.14
C TRP A 85 -6.45 6.89 15.13
N LEU A 86 -6.00 5.68 15.49
CA LEU A 86 -6.85 4.49 15.59
C LEU A 86 -7.94 4.63 16.66
N THR A 87 -7.68 5.36 17.72
CA THR A 87 -8.66 5.64 18.77
C THR A 87 -9.72 6.63 18.30
N GLU A 88 -9.32 7.66 17.57
CA GLU A 88 -10.20 8.65 16.97
C GLU A 88 -11.03 8.07 15.80
N ASN A 89 -10.55 6.99 15.16
CA ASN A 89 -11.17 6.33 14.01
C ASN A 89 -11.54 4.87 14.33
N PRO A 90 -12.57 4.61 15.17
CA PRO A 90 -12.87 3.28 15.71
C PRO A 90 -13.40 2.28 14.68
N THR A 91 -13.84 2.71 13.52
CA THR A 91 -14.39 1.85 12.45
C THR A 91 -13.33 1.02 11.71
N TYR A 92 -12.04 1.38 11.82
CA TYR A 92 -10.99 0.65 11.12
C TYR A 92 -10.47 -0.55 11.93
N LEU A 93 -10.24 -1.64 11.21
CA LEU A 93 -9.48 -2.80 11.66
C LEU A 93 -8.05 -2.67 11.14
N ALA A 94 -7.06 -3.17 11.89
CA ALA A 94 -5.67 -3.15 11.47
C ALA A 94 -5.08 -4.56 11.44
N VAL A 95 -4.39 -4.88 10.34
CA VAL A 95 -3.49 -6.04 10.24
C VAL A 95 -2.07 -5.55 10.44
N ILE A 96 -1.42 -6.03 11.48
CA ILE A 96 -0.04 -5.70 11.85
C ILE A 96 0.88 -6.72 11.19
N GLU A 97 1.51 -6.34 10.09
CA GLU A 97 2.36 -7.20 9.28
C GLU A 97 3.83 -7.08 9.70
N GLY A 98 4.41 -8.19 10.18
CA GLY A 98 5.80 -8.24 10.59
C GLY A 98 6.73 -8.78 9.50
N HIS A 99 7.87 -8.10 9.32
CA HIS A 99 8.87 -8.42 8.33
C HIS A 99 10.27 -8.51 8.94
N ALA A 100 11.14 -9.24 8.26
CA ALA A 100 12.56 -9.37 8.56
C ALA A 100 13.38 -9.08 7.30
N ASP A 101 14.69 -8.86 7.48
CA ASP A 101 15.63 -8.84 6.36
C ASP A 101 15.91 -10.27 5.85
N GLU A 102 16.68 -10.39 4.78
CA GLU A 102 16.95 -11.68 4.14
C GLU A 102 17.98 -12.56 4.88
N GLN A 103 18.61 -12.06 5.94
CA GLN A 103 19.61 -12.81 6.70
C GLN A 103 18.95 -13.91 7.55
N GLY A 104 19.53 -15.11 7.55
CA GLY A 104 19.02 -16.26 8.31
C GLY A 104 18.00 -17.12 7.57
N THR A 105 17.48 -18.13 8.29
CA THR A 105 16.53 -19.10 7.71
C THR A 105 15.13 -18.49 7.56
N ARG A 106 14.31 -19.14 6.74
CA ARG A 106 12.91 -18.75 6.52
C ARG A 106 12.10 -18.85 7.83
N GLU A 107 12.23 -19.95 8.51
CA GLU A 107 11.52 -20.26 9.75
C GLU A 107 11.87 -19.26 10.84
N TYR A 108 13.16 -18.97 11.01
CA TYR A 108 13.64 -17.97 11.95
C TYR A 108 13.03 -16.59 11.67
N ASN A 109 13.10 -16.14 10.42
CA ASN A 109 12.58 -14.83 10.02
C ASN A 109 11.07 -14.74 10.14
N LEU A 110 10.34 -15.83 9.87
CA LEU A 110 8.90 -15.88 10.11
C LEU A 110 8.56 -15.67 11.59
N ALA A 111 9.29 -16.35 12.47
CA ALA A 111 9.14 -16.19 13.92
C ALA A 111 9.53 -14.79 14.40
N LEU A 112 10.63 -14.23 13.88
CA LEU A 112 11.08 -12.87 14.21
C LEU A 112 10.06 -11.81 13.77
N GLY A 113 9.55 -11.92 12.54
CA GLY A 113 8.49 -11.04 12.04
C GLY A 113 7.24 -11.09 12.91
N PHE A 114 6.83 -12.30 13.35
CA PHE A 114 5.68 -12.44 14.25
C PHE A 114 5.93 -11.79 15.61
N ARG A 115 7.12 -11.95 16.21
CA ARG A 115 7.48 -11.26 17.48
C ARG A 115 7.43 -9.75 17.34
N ARG A 116 7.93 -9.20 16.23
CA ARG A 116 7.84 -7.76 15.91
C ARG A 116 6.40 -7.27 15.81
N ALA A 117 5.57 -7.98 15.04
CA ALA A 117 4.15 -7.65 14.89
C ALA A 117 3.43 -7.67 16.25
N ARG A 118 3.75 -8.65 17.09
CA ARG A 118 3.17 -8.79 18.42
C ARG A 118 3.60 -7.66 19.36
N SER A 119 4.88 -7.24 19.33
CA SER A 119 5.34 -6.08 20.13
C SER A 119 4.60 -4.80 19.77
N VAL A 120 4.31 -4.58 18.46
CA VAL A 120 3.50 -3.45 18.01
C VAL A 120 2.05 -3.57 18.47
N GLN A 121 1.43 -4.74 18.32
CA GLN A 121 0.07 -4.99 18.79
C GLN A 121 -0.08 -4.72 20.28
N GLU A 122 0.83 -5.27 21.10
CA GLU A 122 0.81 -5.10 22.55
C GLU A 122 0.98 -3.61 22.94
N TYR A 123 1.82 -2.87 22.23
CA TYR A 123 1.99 -1.44 22.45
C TYR A 123 0.72 -0.65 22.10
N LEU A 124 0.09 -0.91 20.95
CA LEU A 124 -1.15 -0.25 20.55
C LEU A 124 -2.29 -0.55 21.53
N VAL A 125 -2.39 -1.79 22.04
CA VAL A 125 -3.37 -2.17 23.07
C VAL A 125 -3.11 -1.41 24.37
N ALA A 126 -1.85 -1.30 24.80
CA ALA A 126 -1.47 -0.53 25.98
C ALA A 126 -1.80 0.98 25.85
N LYS A 127 -1.91 1.49 24.61
CA LYS A 127 -2.34 2.87 24.30
C LYS A 127 -3.86 3.02 24.11
N GLY A 128 -4.65 1.96 24.33
CA GLY A 128 -6.11 2.00 24.33
C GLY A 128 -6.79 1.50 23.06
N VAL A 129 -6.05 1.01 22.07
CA VAL A 129 -6.66 0.39 20.89
C VAL A 129 -7.18 -1.00 21.25
N SER A 130 -8.44 -1.31 20.90
CA SER A 130 -9.04 -2.61 21.19
C SER A 130 -8.30 -3.76 20.49
N LEU A 131 -7.96 -4.81 21.25
CA LEU A 131 -7.33 -6.02 20.70
C LEU A 131 -8.18 -6.69 19.61
N LEU A 132 -9.50 -6.60 19.69
CA LEU A 132 -10.43 -7.18 18.71
C LEU A 132 -10.27 -6.55 17.31
N ARG A 133 -9.71 -5.35 17.25
CA ARG A 133 -9.46 -4.62 16.00
C ARG A 133 -8.08 -4.90 15.40
N LEU A 134 -7.23 -5.62 16.11
CA LEU A 134 -5.83 -5.82 15.73
C LEU A 134 -5.55 -7.29 15.44
N LYS A 135 -5.10 -7.59 14.23
CA LYS A 135 -4.60 -8.93 13.85
C LYS A 135 -3.12 -8.86 13.58
N THR A 136 -2.36 -9.89 13.94
CA THR A 136 -0.94 -10.01 13.62
C THR A 136 -0.72 -11.03 12.51
N LEU A 137 0.19 -10.71 11.59
CA LEU A 137 0.62 -11.57 10.51
C LEU A 137 2.14 -11.42 10.34
N SER A 138 2.83 -12.49 9.97
CA SER A 138 4.24 -12.42 9.62
C SER A 138 4.48 -12.91 8.21
N PHE A 139 5.26 -12.17 7.47
CA PHE A 139 5.81 -12.57 6.19
C PHE A 139 7.30 -12.94 6.29
N GLY A 140 7.91 -12.75 7.47
CA GLY A 140 9.34 -12.96 7.61
C GLY A 140 10.12 -12.19 6.55
N LYS A 141 10.95 -12.85 5.76
CA LYS A 141 11.73 -12.28 4.66
C LYS A 141 11.07 -12.39 3.28
N GLU A 142 9.87 -12.95 3.18
CA GLU A 142 9.24 -13.30 1.90
C GLU A 142 8.66 -12.09 1.14
N ARG A 143 8.50 -10.94 1.81
CA ARG A 143 8.02 -9.69 1.21
C ARG A 143 8.96 -8.54 1.52
N PRO A 144 10.14 -8.48 0.89
CA PRO A 144 11.07 -7.38 1.11
C PRO A 144 10.52 -6.05 0.54
N ALA A 145 10.80 -4.94 1.24
CA ALA A 145 10.53 -3.61 0.74
C ALA A 145 11.60 -3.17 -0.26
N GLU A 146 12.84 -3.62 -0.05
CA GLU A 146 13.99 -3.33 -0.91
C GLU A 146 14.74 -4.63 -1.18
N ILE A 147 15.15 -4.83 -2.43
CA ILE A 147 15.89 -6.01 -2.88
C ILE A 147 17.34 -5.61 -3.16
N CYS A 148 18.19 -5.74 -2.17
CA CYS A 148 19.66 -5.64 -2.32
C CYS A 148 20.36 -6.24 -1.11
N SER A 149 21.62 -6.66 -1.27
CA SER A 149 22.42 -7.29 -0.21
C SER A 149 23.27 -6.26 0.53
N SER A 150 22.63 -5.27 1.15
CA SER A 150 23.31 -4.24 1.94
C SER A 150 22.47 -3.78 3.13
N GLU A 151 23.14 -3.23 4.17
CA GLU A 151 22.44 -2.73 5.35
C GLU A 151 21.41 -1.65 5.02
N ARG A 152 21.61 -0.87 3.96
CA ARG A 152 20.64 0.11 3.49
C ARG A 152 19.30 -0.52 3.14
N CYS A 153 19.28 -1.71 2.52
CA CYS A 153 18.05 -2.43 2.22
C CYS A 153 17.56 -3.23 3.43
N TYR A 154 18.48 -3.87 4.16
CA TYR A 154 18.14 -4.65 5.35
C TYR A 154 17.41 -3.82 6.40
N SER A 155 17.87 -2.61 6.68
CA SER A 155 17.21 -1.72 7.64
C SER A 155 15.77 -1.36 7.24
N LYS A 156 15.47 -1.25 5.94
CA LYS A 156 14.10 -1.01 5.44
C LYS A 156 13.24 -2.28 5.47
N ASN A 157 13.87 -3.45 5.37
CA ASN A 157 13.18 -4.73 5.43
C ASN A 157 12.79 -5.11 6.86
N ARG A 158 13.58 -4.73 7.87
CA ARG A 158 13.28 -4.92 9.29
C ARG A 158 12.19 -3.96 9.77
N ARG A 159 10.95 -4.25 9.43
CA ARG A 159 9.81 -3.36 9.69
C ARG A 159 8.55 -4.11 10.15
N VAL A 160 7.63 -3.34 10.70
CA VAL A 160 6.22 -3.72 10.84
C VAL A 160 5.38 -2.69 10.08
N VAL A 161 4.36 -3.14 9.40
CA VAL A 161 3.41 -2.29 8.65
C VAL A 161 2.01 -2.48 9.23
N SER A 162 1.32 -1.38 9.51
CA SER A 162 -0.08 -1.36 9.96
C SER A 162 -1.00 -1.17 8.74
N ILE A 163 -1.61 -2.26 8.26
CA ILE A 163 -2.54 -2.23 7.12
C ILE A 163 -3.95 -2.04 7.64
N LEU A 164 -4.59 -0.95 7.25
CA LEU A 164 -5.96 -0.64 7.65
C LEU A 164 -6.98 -1.22 6.66
N ASN A 165 -8.08 -1.70 7.21
CA ASN A 165 -9.26 -2.10 6.46
C ASN A 165 -10.48 -1.42 7.07
N ALA A 166 -11.38 -0.90 6.23
CA ALA A 166 -12.69 -0.45 6.69
C ALA A 166 -13.45 -1.69 7.21
N GLY A 167 -13.70 -1.72 8.51
CA GLY A 167 -14.44 -2.82 9.14
C GLY A 167 -15.91 -2.69 8.80
N THR A 168 -16.49 -3.69 8.14
CA THR A 168 -17.94 -3.92 8.27
C THR A 168 -18.11 -4.72 9.55
N MET A 169 -18.64 -4.07 10.60
CA MET A 169 -19.14 -4.76 11.78
C MET A 169 -20.48 -5.44 11.45
#